data_04e3945200c0f759eabc1037914ab464
#
_entry.id   04e3945200c0f759eabc1037914ab464
#
_cell.length_a   1.000
_cell.length_b   1.000
_cell.length_c   1.000
_cell.angle_alpha   90.00
_cell.angle_beta   90.00
_cell.angle_gamma   90.00
#
_symmetry.space_group_name_H-M   'P 1'
#
loop_
_entity.id
_entity.type
_entity.pdbx_description
1 polymer ?
#
loop_
_entity_poly.entity_id
_entity_poly.type
_entity_poly.pdbx_seq_one_letter_code
_entity_poly.pdbx_strand_id
1 'polypeptide(L)'
;AHVYPDWSKDKWWQAALTVEGKIGNLDVVYAGAYLDRQIDTQLDYSDYSYFYDGYDPADPCTEYGCYSLFFVDDIGNPTIGQYIWGDDGFTKMSHELRISTPTDRRVRFVGGLFYQKQSHDIEQRYWIEDLAAQYEVTGWDDTVWLTQQERVDEDQAIFGELSFDITDKLTATGGLRFYRFDNTLEGFFGYSENVSGSTGEQVCIDLGLTETYRGAPCKYLDKGTKDDD
;
A
#
# COMPACT_ATOMS: atom_id res chain seq x y z
N ALA A 1 -14.79 -22.83 -9.85
CA ALA A 1 -16.14 -22.21 -9.77
C ALA A 1 -16.10 -21.15 -8.68
N HIS A 2 -16.65 -19.97 -8.95
CA HIS A 2 -16.74 -18.92 -7.93
C HIS A 2 -17.82 -19.30 -6.91
N VAL A 3 -17.50 -19.22 -5.63
CA VAL A 3 -18.41 -19.42 -4.51
C VAL A 3 -19.01 -18.07 -4.08
N TYR A 4 -18.17 -17.04 -4.06
CA TYR A 4 -18.56 -15.69 -3.69
C TYR A 4 -18.54 -14.73 -4.87
N PRO A 5 -19.36 -13.66 -4.89
CA PRO A 5 -19.30 -12.65 -5.93
C PRO A 5 -18.08 -11.78 -5.80
N ASP A 6 -17.40 -11.52 -6.90
CA ASP A 6 -16.37 -10.50 -6.99
C ASP A 6 -17.01 -9.13 -7.16
N TRP A 7 -16.52 -8.15 -6.40
CA TRP A 7 -16.94 -6.77 -6.57
C TRP A 7 -15.84 -5.80 -6.09
N SER A 8 -15.87 -4.59 -6.63
CA SER A 8 -15.03 -3.49 -6.19
C SER A 8 -15.84 -2.20 -6.18
N LYS A 9 -15.68 -1.40 -5.13
CA LYS A 9 -16.23 -0.05 -5.02
C LYS A 9 -15.06 0.89 -4.83
N ASP A 10 -14.93 1.85 -5.73
CA ASP A 10 -13.89 2.86 -5.72
C ASP A 10 -14.53 4.24 -5.65
N LYS A 11 -14.24 4.99 -4.60
CA LYS A 11 -14.72 6.34 -4.37
C LYS A 11 -13.54 7.25 -4.17
N TRP A 12 -13.47 8.29 -4.94
CA TRP A 12 -12.41 9.27 -4.80
C TRP A 12 -12.86 10.67 -5.17
N TRP A 13 -12.16 11.63 -4.61
CA TRP A 13 -12.24 13.01 -5.03
C TRP A 13 -10.85 13.62 -5.07
N GLN A 14 -10.69 14.61 -5.92
CA GLN A 14 -9.44 15.34 -6.06
C GLN A 14 -9.72 16.82 -6.20
N ALA A 15 -8.95 17.64 -5.51
CA ALA A 15 -8.90 19.07 -5.70
C ALA A 15 -7.50 19.47 -6.17
N ALA A 16 -7.44 20.38 -7.14
CA ALA A 16 -6.18 20.94 -7.63
C ALA A 16 -6.31 22.47 -7.77
N LEU A 17 -5.25 23.16 -7.44
CA LEU A 17 -5.15 24.62 -7.56
C LEU A 17 -3.85 24.97 -8.27
N THR A 18 -3.94 25.77 -9.32
CA THR A 18 -2.78 26.40 -9.94
C THR A 18 -2.91 27.90 -9.81
N VAL A 19 -1.85 28.54 -9.34
CA VAL A 19 -1.75 30.00 -9.26
C VAL A 19 -0.54 30.43 -10.06
N GLU A 20 -0.77 31.28 -11.04
CA GLU A 20 0.26 31.83 -11.91
C GLU A 20 0.40 33.34 -11.70
N GLY A 21 1.62 33.82 -11.73
CA GLY A 21 1.91 35.22 -11.55
C GLY A 21 3.29 35.61 -12.04
N LYS A 22 3.62 36.87 -11.86
CA LYS A 22 4.95 37.43 -12.21
C LYS A 22 5.54 38.19 -11.05
N ILE A 23 6.83 37.98 -10.84
CA ILE A 23 7.65 38.79 -9.92
C ILE A 23 8.76 39.44 -10.76
N GLY A 24 8.59 40.71 -11.08
CA GLY A 24 9.45 41.39 -12.05
C GLY A 24 9.35 40.76 -13.44
N ASN A 25 10.47 40.22 -13.93
CA ASN A 25 10.52 39.51 -15.23
C ASN A 25 10.42 37.96 -15.11
N LEU A 26 10.19 37.44 -13.91
CA LEU A 26 10.11 36.03 -13.67
C LEU A 26 8.64 35.57 -13.64
N ASP A 27 8.35 34.49 -14.30
CA ASP A 27 7.09 33.77 -14.18
C ASP A 27 7.16 32.88 -12.93
N VAL A 28 6.11 32.90 -12.11
CA VAL A 28 5.99 32.10 -10.90
C VAL A 28 4.71 31.28 -11.00
N VAL A 29 4.84 29.99 -10.78
CA VAL A 29 3.72 29.05 -10.79
C VAL A 29 3.74 28.27 -9.48
N TYR A 30 2.62 28.26 -8.79
CA TYR A 30 2.33 27.34 -7.72
C TYR A 30 1.29 26.35 -8.21
N ALA A 31 1.54 25.05 -7.99
CA ALA A 31 0.58 23.99 -8.22
C ALA A 31 0.43 23.15 -6.96
N GLY A 32 -0.79 23.00 -6.48
CA GLY A 32 -1.12 22.15 -5.35
C GLY A 32 -2.26 21.19 -5.69
N ALA A 33 -2.20 19.98 -5.17
CA ALA A 33 -3.25 18.99 -5.34
C ALA A 33 -3.44 18.18 -4.06
N TYR A 34 -4.68 17.74 -3.85
CA TYR A 34 -5.07 16.80 -2.80
C TYR A 34 -6.00 15.75 -3.38
N LEU A 35 -5.73 14.48 -3.07
CA LEU A 35 -6.53 13.31 -3.42
C LEU A 35 -6.92 12.58 -2.14
N ASP A 36 -8.16 12.12 -2.09
CA ASP A 36 -8.69 11.18 -1.10
C ASP A 36 -9.43 10.07 -1.84
N ARG A 37 -9.13 8.82 -1.54
CA ARG A 37 -9.66 7.65 -2.22
C ARG A 37 -9.89 6.52 -1.24
N GLN A 38 -11.05 5.90 -1.33
CA GLN A 38 -11.46 4.71 -0.60
C GLN A 38 -11.81 3.61 -1.58
N ILE A 39 -11.24 2.42 -1.38
CA ILE A 39 -11.48 1.25 -2.22
C ILE A 39 -11.92 0.09 -1.34
N ASP A 40 -13.18 -0.35 -1.52
CA ASP A 40 -13.69 -1.57 -0.92
C ASP A 40 -13.68 -2.68 -1.97
N THR A 41 -13.17 -3.86 -1.65
CA THR A 41 -13.09 -4.99 -2.57
C THR A 41 -13.51 -6.28 -1.91
N GLN A 42 -14.07 -7.18 -2.71
CA GLN A 42 -14.22 -8.59 -2.39
C GLN A 42 -13.84 -9.41 -3.61
N LEU A 43 -12.97 -10.37 -3.42
CA LEU A 43 -12.51 -11.28 -4.47
C LEU A 43 -12.70 -12.71 -3.99
N ASP A 44 -13.37 -13.54 -4.77
CA ASP A 44 -13.47 -14.97 -4.49
C ASP A 44 -12.08 -15.62 -4.55
N TYR A 45 -11.72 -16.31 -3.50
CA TYR A 45 -10.44 -17.02 -3.37
C TYR A 45 -10.65 -18.51 -3.06
N SER A 46 -11.87 -19.01 -3.30
CA SER A 46 -12.27 -20.37 -2.98
C SER A 46 -11.46 -21.43 -3.73
N ASP A 47 -10.96 -21.12 -4.93
CA ASP A 47 -10.08 -22.02 -5.68
C ASP A 47 -8.78 -22.34 -4.90
N TYR A 48 -8.31 -21.41 -4.06
CA TYR A 48 -7.15 -21.64 -3.19
C TYR A 48 -7.47 -22.66 -2.10
N SER A 49 -8.58 -22.51 -1.40
CA SER A 49 -9.05 -23.50 -0.41
C SER A 49 -9.28 -24.84 -1.07
N TYR A 50 -9.97 -24.85 -2.19
CA TYR A 50 -10.26 -26.07 -2.95
C TYR A 50 -8.99 -26.78 -3.43
N PHE A 51 -7.96 -26.06 -3.81
CA PHE A 51 -6.67 -26.63 -4.20
C PHE A 51 -6.01 -27.38 -3.03
N TYR A 52 -6.07 -26.83 -1.82
CA TYR A 52 -5.52 -27.48 -0.64
C TYR A 52 -6.41 -28.58 -0.09
N ASP A 53 -7.74 -28.45 -0.13
CA ASP A 53 -8.70 -29.45 0.31
C ASP A 53 -8.90 -30.57 -0.72
N GLY A 54 -8.69 -30.30 -1.99
CA GLY A 54 -8.84 -31.26 -3.09
C GLY A 54 -7.69 -32.24 -3.23
N TYR A 55 -6.69 -32.14 -2.40
CA TYR A 55 -5.65 -33.15 -2.29
C TYR A 55 -6.27 -34.41 -1.62
N ASP A 56 -6.28 -35.50 -2.35
CA ASP A 56 -6.98 -36.76 -2.11
C ASP A 56 -7.04 -37.15 -0.62
N PRO A 57 -8.22 -37.18 0.02
CA PRO A 57 -8.38 -37.62 1.40
C PRO A 57 -8.02 -39.13 1.60
N ALA A 58 -7.79 -39.87 0.52
CA ALA A 58 -7.31 -41.24 0.56
C ALA A 58 -5.78 -41.36 0.65
N ASP A 59 -5.04 -40.25 0.43
CA ASP A 59 -3.58 -40.23 0.61
C ASP A 59 -3.22 -39.42 1.87
N PRO A 60 -3.13 -40.06 3.03
CA PRO A 60 -2.79 -39.37 4.26
C PRO A 60 -1.34 -38.93 4.18
N CYS A 61 -1.13 -37.66 3.78
CA CYS A 61 0.14 -37.00 3.83
C CYS A 61 1.14 -37.41 2.75
N THR A 62 0.99 -36.83 1.56
CA THR A 62 2.08 -36.76 0.60
C THR A 62 3.24 -35.96 1.18
N GLU A 63 4.40 -35.99 0.52
CA GLU A 63 5.68 -35.34 0.92
C GLU A 63 5.56 -33.87 1.38
N TYR A 64 4.42 -33.22 1.19
CA TYR A 64 4.13 -31.79 1.52
C TYR A 64 3.14 -31.58 2.67
N GLY A 65 2.70 -32.63 3.36
CA GLY A 65 1.84 -32.54 4.54
C GLY A 65 0.34 -32.64 4.24
N CYS A 66 -0.45 -32.94 5.27
CA CYS A 66 -1.91 -33.00 5.21
C CYS A 66 -2.48 -31.57 5.29
N TYR A 67 -2.78 -30.96 4.16
CA TYR A 67 -3.33 -29.60 4.13
C TYR A 67 -4.87 -29.56 4.20
N SER A 68 -5.54 -30.69 4.04
CA SER A 68 -7.01 -30.82 4.03
C SER A 68 -7.71 -30.56 5.37
N LEU A 69 -7.00 -30.07 6.40
CA LEU A 69 -7.54 -29.88 7.74
C LEU A 69 -7.48 -28.43 8.22
N PHE A 70 -6.97 -27.49 7.41
CA PHE A 70 -6.79 -26.10 7.87
C PHE A 70 -8.06 -25.25 7.78
N PHE A 71 -9.01 -25.65 6.93
CA PHE A 71 -10.24 -24.88 6.70
C PHE A 71 -11.45 -25.72 7.10
N VAL A 72 -11.62 -25.87 8.39
CA VAL A 72 -12.75 -26.59 8.99
C VAL A 72 -13.50 -25.70 9.96
N ASP A 73 -14.79 -26.01 10.17
CA ASP A 73 -15.60 -25.43 11.23
C ASP A 73 -15.23 -26.00 12.62
N ASP A 74 -15.86 -25.49 13.69
CA ASP A 74 -15.61 -25.93 15.07
C ASP A 74 -15.94 -27.41 15.34
N ILE A 75 -16.68 -28.08 14.46
CA ILE A 75 -17.02 -29.49 14.58
C ILE A 75 -16.27 -30.38 13.57
N GLY A 76 -15.34 -29.78 12.80
CA GLY A 76 -14.43 -30.48 11.90
C GLY A 76 -14.99 -30.74 10.48
N ASN A 77 -16.05 -30.05 10.06
CA ASN A 77 -16.50 -30.12 8.66
C ASN A 77 -15.65 -29.19 7.79
N PRO A 78 -15.25 -29.62 6.58
CA PRO A 78 -14.54 -28.77 5.65
C PRO A 78 -15.35 -27.52 5.25
N THR A 79 -14.71 -26.35 5.32
CA THR A 79 -15.24 -25.09 4.79
C THR A 79 -14.56 -24.81 3.46
N ILE A 80 -15.32 -24.78 2.37
CA ILE A 80 -14.78 -24.72 1.00
C ILE A 80 -14.76 -23.32 0.40
N GLY A 81 -15.42 -22.36 1.06
CA GLY A 81 -15.53 -20.99 0.57
C GLY A 81 -14.51 -20.08 1.24
N GLN A 82 -13.75 -19.35 0.44
CA GLN A 82 -12.84 -18.30 0.91
C GLN A 82 -12.95 -17.09 0.02
N TYR A 83 -12.91 -15.90 0.60
CA TYR A 83 -12.78 -14.67 -0.16
C TYR A 83 -11.80 -13.71 0.50
N ILE A 84 -11.22 -12.85 -0.30
CA ILE A 84 -10.37 -11.75 0.16
C ILE A 84 -11.25 -10.51 0.21
N TRP A 85 -11.38 -9.92 1.39
CA TRP A 85 -12.01 -8.64 1.59
C TRP A 85 -10.93 -7.59 1.85
N GLY A 86 -11.01 -6.43 1.20
CA GLY A 86 -10.07 -5.33 1.36
C GLY A 86 -10.78 -4.01 1.53
N ASP A 87 -10.26 -3.19 2.43
CA ASP A 87 -10.62 -1.79 2.65
C ASP A 87 -9.34 -0.96 2.63
N ASP A 88 -9.10 -0.28 1.51
CA ASP A 88 -7.90 0.51 1.29
C ASP A 88 -8.22 1.99 1.24
N GLY A 89 -7.56 2.76 2.10
CA GLY A 89 -7.64 4.22 2.14
C GLY A 89 -6.38 4.87 1.59
N PHE A 90 -6.53 5.84 0.67
CA PHE A 90 -5.41 6.60 0.13
C PHE A 90 -5.63 8.09 0.31
N THR A 91 -4.66 8.77 0.88
CA THR A 91 -4.58 10.22 0.83
C THR A 91 -3.28 10.65 0.17
N LYS A 92 -3.35 11.67 -0.67
CA LYS A 92 -2.16 12.22 -1.31
C LYS A 92 -2.26 13.73 -1.41
N MET A 93 -1.22 14.42 -0.98
CA MET A 93 -1.06 15.85 -1.25
C MET A 93 0.25 16.11 -1.96
N SER A 94 0.25 17.10 -2.86
CA SER A 94 1.46 17.57 -3.53
C SER A 94 1.46 19.07 -3.68
N HIS A 95 2.65 19.66 -3.60
CA HIS A 95 2.89 21.08 -3.76
C HIS A 95 4.13 21.29 -4.61
N GLU A 96 4.02 22.13 -5.62
CA GLU A 96 5.16 22.55 -6.44
C GLU A 96 5.16 24.06 -6.56
N LEU A 97 6.30 24.68 -6.30
CA LEU A 97 6.54 26.09 -6.59
C LEU A 97 7.63 26.15 -7.64
N ARG A 98 7.32 26.78 -8.77
CA ARG A 98 8.21 26.90 -9.91
C ARG A 98 8.45 28.37 -10.26
N ILE A 99 9.68 28.68 -10.59
CA ILE A 99 10.09 30.01 -11.07
C ILE A 99 10.79 29.81 -12.41
N SER A 100 10.45 30.62 -13.40
CA SER A 100 11.09 30.59 -14.72
C SER A 100 11.36 31.99 -15.28
N THR A 101 12.40 32.10 -16.09
CA THR A 101 12.68 33.28 -16.87
C THR A 101 11.81 33.31 -18.13
N PRO A 102 11.58 34.48 -18.77
CA PRO A 102 10.91 34.55 -20.07
C PRO A 102 11.55 33.69 -21.13
N THR A 103 10.72 33.10 -21.98
CA THR A 103 11.13 32.14 -23.03
C THR A 103 11.85 32.76 -24.21
N ASP A 104 11.77 34.08 -24.37
CA ASP A 104 12.41 34.85 -25.43
C ASP A 104 13.89 35.17 -25.13
N ARG A 105 14.41 34.72 -24.01
CA ARG A 105 15.80 34.99 -23.62
C ARG A 105 16.72 33.89 -24.17
N ARG A 106 17.93 34.31 -24.56
CA ARG A 106 19.00 33.41 -24.98
C ARG A 106 19.44 32.44 -23.84
N VAL A 107 19.40 32.90 -22.62
CA VAL A 107 19.60 32.11 -21.40
C VAL A 107 18.25 32.00 -20.70
N ARG A 108 17.79 30.78 -20.49
CA ARG A 108 16.53 30.47 -19.82
C ARG A 108 16.79 29.57 -18.64
N PHE A 109 16.12 29.87 -17.55
CA PHE A 109 16.19 29.12 -16.31
C PHE A 109 14.78 28.71 -15.87
N VAL A 110 14.65 27.49 -15.39
CA VAL A 110 13.50 27.01 -14.63
C VAL A 110 14.04 26.36 -13.36
N GLY A 111 13.45 26.68 -12.23
CA GLY A 111 13.78 26.02 -10.96
C GLY A 111 12.60 26.00 -10.03
N GLY A 112 12.64 25.09 -9.07
CA GLY A 112 11.51 24.95 -8.18
C GLY A 112 11.77 24.06 -6.98
N LEU A 113 10.73 24.04 -6.12
CA LEU A 113 10.61 23.21 -4.95
C LEU A 113 9.42 22.27 -5.16
N PHE A 114 9.57 21.03 -4.72
CA PHE A 114 8.53 20.02 -4.75
C PHE A 114 8.38 19.37 -3.39
N TYR A 115 7.15 19.12 -2.99
CA TYR A 115 6.79 18.34 -1.80
C TYR A 115 5.60 17.45 -2.12
N GLN A 116 5.66 16.19 -1.68
CA GLN A 116 4.57 15.25 -1.76
C GLN A 116 4.51 14.41 -0.49
N LYS A 117 3.30 14.13 -0.02
CA LYS A 117 3.05 13.11 1.01
C LYS A 117 1.88 12.25 0.57
N GLN A 118 2.05 10.94 0.70
CA GLN A 118 1.02 9.94 0.44
C GLN A 118 0.91 9.03 1.66
N SER A 119 -0.31 8.74 2.10
CA SER A 119 -0.62 7.70 3.07
C SER A 119 -1.49 6.64 2.41
N HIS A 120 -1.23 5.39 2.73
CA HIS A 120 -2.00 4.24 2.31
C HIS A 120 -2.32 3.40 3.54
N ASP A 121 -3.57 3.43 3.96
CA ASP A 121 -4.14 2.56 4.97
C ASP A 121 -4.60 1.28 4.29
N ILE A 122 -4.15 0.13 4.80
CA ILE A 122 -4.37 -1.19 4.20
C ILE A 122 -5.04 -2.07 5.24
N GLU A 123 -6.26 -2.49 4.96
CA GLU A 123 -6.91 -3.60 5.66
C GLU A 123 -7.26 -4.68 4.65
N GLN A 124 -6.74 -5.89 4.84
CA GLN A 124 -7.07 -7.04 4.01
C GLN A 124 -7.31 -8.24 4.91
N ARG A 125 -8.41 -8.96 4.65
CA ARG A 125 -8.81 -10.16 5.39
C ARG A 125 -9.04 -11.31 4.41
N TYR A 126 -8.47 -12.46 4.71
CA TYR A 126 -8.86 -13.71 4.06
C TYR A 126 -9.92 -14.34 4.96
N TRP A 127 -11.13 -14.28 4.47
CA TRP A 127 -12.35 -14.65 5.18
C TRP A 127 -12.79 -16.04 4.80
N ILE A 128 -13.08 -16.87 5.80
CA ILE A 128 -13.63 -18.21 5.66
C ILE A 128 -14.81 -18.30 6.61
N GLU A 129 -16.03 -18.39 6.07
CA GLU A 129 -17.26 -18.47 6.87
C GLU A 129 -17.26 -19.73 7.74
N ASP A 130 -17.63 -19.57 9.01
CA ASP A 130 -17.62 -20.65 10.01
C ASP A 130 -16.22 -21.27 10.27
N LEU A 131 -15.15 -20.50 10.09
CA LEU A 131 -13.80 -20.97 10.39
C LEU A 131 -13.68 -21.34 11.87
N ALA A 132 -13.10 -22.52 12.18
CA ALA A 132 -12.88 -22.91 13.57
C ALA A 132 -12.04 -21.87 14.32
N ALA A 133 -12.52 -21.48 15.51
CA ALA A 133 -11.96 -20.38 16.30
C ALA A 133 -10.44 -20.51 16.59
N GLN A 134 -9.92 -21.73 16.60
CA GLN A 134 -8.48 -21.97 16.77
C GLN A 134 -7.62 -21.53 15.58
N TYR A 135 -8.21 -21.29 14.40
CA TYR A 135 -7.52 -20.86 13.18
C TYR A 135 -7.75 -19.40 12.85
N GLU A 136 -8.58 -18.74 13.62
CA GLU A 136 -8.85 -17.30 13.46
C GLU A 136 -7.70 -16.46 14.01
N VAL A 137 -7.42 -15.36 13.35
CA VAL A 137 -6.55 -14.32 13.91
C VAL A 137 -7.24 -13.71 15.12
N THR A 138 -6.55 -13.66 16.25
CA THR A 138 -7.10 -13.22 17.54
C THR A 138 -7.83 -11.87 17.43
N GLY A 139 -9.13 -11.89 17.79
CA GLY A 139 -10.01 -10.73 17.72
C GLY A 139 -10.64 -10.47 16.35
N TRP A 140 -10.46 -11.38 15.38
CA TRP A 140 -10.97 -11.27 14.02
C TRP A 140 -11.68 -12.57 13.60
N ASP A 141 -12.96 -12.65 13.93
CA ASP A 141 -13.78 -13.81 13.60
C ASP A 141 -13.72 -14.15 12.11
N ASP A 142 -13.77 -15.45 11.77
CA ASP A 142 -13.73 -15.95 10.39
C ASP A 142 -12.50 -15.52 9.55
N THR A 143 -11.46 -14.99 10.17
CA THR A 143 -10.30 -14.43 9.48
C THR A 143 -9.07 -15.31 9.66
N VAL A 144 -8.65 -16.00 8.59
CA VAL A 144 -7.43 -16.84 8.62
C VAL A 144 -6.16 -16.04 8.41
N TRP A 145 -6.23 -14.95 7.64
CA TRP A 145 -5.14 -14.00 7.40
C TRP A 145 -5.63 -12.58 7.56
N LEU A 146 -4.85 -11.79 8.25
CA LEU A 146 -5.09 -10.35 8.43
C LEU A 146 -3.89 -9.53 7.95
N THR A 147 -4.17 -8.44 7.26
CA THR A 147 -3.23 -7.34 7.01
C THR A 147 -3.83 -6.07 7.58
N GLN A 148 -3.15 -5.47 8.53
CA GLN A 148 -3.46 -4.15 9.08
C GLN A 148 -2.21 -3.31 9.03
N GLN A 149 -2.12 -2.41 8.05
CA GLN A 149 -0.88 -1.67 7.79
C GLN A 149 -1.17 -0.22 7.46
N GLU A 150 -0.20 0.63 7.73
CA GLU A 150 -0.11 1.98 7.21
C GLU A 150 1.24 2.16 6.53
N ARG A 151 1.21 2.64 5.30
CA ARG A 151 2.38 3.07 4.57
C ARG A 151 2.33 4.57 4.35
N VAL A 152 3.41 5.26 4.69
CA VAL A 152 3.56 6.69 4.41
C VAL A 152 4.80 6.91 3.55
N ASP A 153 4.61 7.61 2.43
CA ASP A 153 5.66 8.04 1.53
C ASP A 153 5.73 9.58 1.55
N GLU A 154 6.89 10.14 1.81
CA GLU A 154 7.13 11.59 1.80
C GLU A 154 8.33 11.93 0.92
N ASP A 155 8.11 12.81 -0.06
CA ASP A 155 9.11 13.25 -1.03
C ASP A 155 9.32 14.76 -0.96
N GLN A 156 10.55 15.17 -0.96
CA GLN A 156 10.96 16.57 -1.03
C GLN A 156 12.04 16.72 -2.10
N ALA A 157 11.96 17.76 -2.91
CA ALA A 157 12.98 18.03 -3.90
C ALA A 157 13.19 19.52 -4.17
N ILE A 158 14.43 19.86 -4.53
CA ILE A 158 14.79 21.10 -5.21
C ILE A 158 15.33 20.74 -6.59
N PHE A 159 14.91 21.47 -7.61
CA PHE A 159 15.35 21.22 -8.97
C PHE A 159 15.62 22.51 -9.73
N GLY A 160 16.45 22.39 -10.75
CA GLY A 160 16.72 23.50 -11.67
C GLY A 160 17.22 23.00 -13.02
N GLU A 161 16.88 23.76 -14.05
CA GLU A 161 17.29 23.55 -15.43
C GLU A 161 17.75 24.87 -16.04
N LEU A 162 18.84 24.83 -16.77
CA LEU A 162 19.38 25.96 -17.52
C LEU A 162 19.44 25.59 -19.01
N SER A 163 18.83 26.40 -19.84
CA SER A 163 18.90 26.32 -21.30
C SER A 163 19.67 27.51 -21.88
N PHE A 164 20.53 27.25 -22.84
CA PHE A 164 21.34 28.25 -23.52
C PHE A 164 21.29 28.03 -25.03
N ASP A 165 20.85 29.07 -25.76
CA ASP A 165 20.88 29.06 -27.23
C ASP A 165 22.30 29.37 -27.74
N ILE A 166 23.00 28.33 -28.18
CA ILE A 166 24.35 28.43 -28.76
C ILE A 166 24.26 29.19 -30.08
N THR A 167 23.28 28.84 -30.90
CA THR A 167 22.90 29.51 -32.14
C THR A 167 21.37 29.59 -32.25
N ASP A 168 20.85 30.27 -33.27
CA ASP A 168 19.40 30.32 -33.55
C ASP A 168 18.77 28.92 -33.84
N LYS A 169 19.61 27.89 -34.04
CA LYS A 169 19.16 26.53 -34.36
C LYS A 169 19.64 25.46 -33.37
N LEU A 170 20.46 25.83 -32.40
CA LEU A 170 21.06 24.90 -31.45
C LEU A 170 20.95 25.44 -30.03
N THR A 171 20.23 24.73 -29.19
CA THR A 171 20.10 24.98 -27.75
C THR A 171 20.77 23.85 -26.96
N ALA A 172 21.52 24.19 -25.96
CA ALA A 172 21.98 23.24 -24.94
C ALA A 172 21.16 23.42 -23.68
N THR A 173 20.74 22.31 -23.07
CA THR A 173 19.99 22.29 -21.81
C THR A 173 20.65 21.30 -20.85
N GLY A 174 20.77 21.72 -19.57
CA GLY A 174 21.24 20.88 -18.48
C GLY A 174 20.44 21.15 -17.22
N GLY A 175 20.12 20.10 -16.48
CA GLY A 175 19.34 20.20 -15.26
C GLY A 175 19.85 19.28 -14.17
N LEU A 176 19.52 19.63 -12.94
CA LEU A 176 19.81 18.86 -11.72
C LEU A 176 18.58 18.86 -10.83
N ARG A 177 18.40 17.75 -10.10
CA ARG A 177 17.39 17.59 -9.06
C ARG A 177 18.06 16.91 -7.86
N PHE A 178 17.93 17.55 -6.71
CA PHE A 178 18.26 16.97 -5.41
C PHE A 178 16.95 16.62 -4.74
N TYR A 179 16.85 15.41 -4.22
CA TYR A 179 15.64 14.94 -3.56
C TYR A 179 15.98 14.21 -2.26
N ARG A 180 14.98 14.17 -1.40
CA ARG A 180 14.96 13.33 -0.21
C ARG A 180 13.62 12.63 -0.17
N PHE A 181 13.64 11.33 0.10
CA PHE A 181 12.41 10.61 0.39
C PHE A 181 12.48 9.90 1.74
N ASP A 182 11.32 9.74 2.35
CA ASP A 182 11.12 9.00 3.59
C ASP A 182 9.94 8.06 3.36
N ASN A 183 10.14 6.76 3.61
CA ASN A 183 9.12 5.74 3.46
C ASN A 183 9.01 4.97 4.77
N THR A 184 7.80 4.86 5.30
CA THR A 184 7.51 4.07 6.49
C THR A 184 6.43 3.04 6.19
N LEU A 185 6.55 1.87 6.79
CA LEU A 185 5.55 0.81 6.77
C LEU A 185 5.40 0.29 8.19
N GLU A 186 4.21 0.46 8.75
CA GLU A 186 3.88 0.02 10.09
C GLU A 186 2.69 -0.93 10.09
N GLY A 187 2.63 -1.84 11.07
CA GLY A 187 1.45 -2.65 11.30
C GLY A 187 1.69 -4.13 11.53
N PHE A 188 0.74 -4.91 11.03
CA PHE A 188 0.66 -6.36 11.17
C PHE A 188 0.28 -6.99 9.84
N PHE A 189 0.75 -8.20 9.57
CA PHE A 189 0.18 -9.09 8.56
C PHE A 189 0.47 -10.55 8.91
N GLY A 190 -0.43 -11.45 8.53
CA GLY A 190 -0.18 -12.89 8.63
C GLY A 190 -1.33 -13.67 9.22
N TYR A 191 -1.05 -14.92 9.52
CA TYR A 191 -1.96 -15.93 10.03
C TYR A 191 -2.06 -15.89 11.57
N SER A 192 -3.06 -16.63 12.09
CA SER A 192 -3.07 -17.02 13.50
C SER A 192 -1.88 -17.92 13.83
N GLU A 193 -1.56 -18.06 15.11
CA GLU A 193 -0.46 -18.88 15.61
C GLU A 193 -0.60 -20.37 15.23
N ASN A 194 -1.82 -20.88 15.15
CA ASN A 194 -2.09 -22.29 14.83
C ASN A 194 -2.04 -22.59 13.34
N VAL A 195 -2.00 -21.58 12.46
CA VAL A 195 -1.89 -21.76 11.00
C VAL A 195 -0.45 -21.61 10.52
N SER A 196 0.31 -20.69 11.09
CA SER A 196 1.70 -20.43 10.68
C SER A 196 2.61 -20.21 11.86
N GLY A 197 3.69 -20.98 11.92
CA GLY A 197 4.77 -20.82 12.91
C GLY A 197 5.81 -19.75 12.55
N SER A 198 5.63 -18.96 11.49
CA SER A 198 6.65 -18.03 11.01
C SER A 198 6.15 -16.65 10.60
N THR A 199 4.83 -16.42 10.59
CA THR A 199 4.21 -15.13 10.24
C THR A 199 3.04 -14.82 11.16
N GLY A 200 2.64 -13.56 11.22
CA GLY A 200 1.46 -13.15 11.97
C GLY A 200 1.65 -13.27 13.47
N GLU A 201 0.72 -13.93 14.15
CA GLU A 201 0.69 -14.02 15.60
C GLU A 201 1.93 -14.68 16.21
N GLN A 202 2.49 -15.69 15.54
CA GLN A 202 3.71 -16.32 16.04
C GLN A 202 4.85 -15.31 16.16
N VAL A 203 4.96 -14.36 15.23
CA VAL A 203 5.98 -13.30 15.32
C VAL A 203 5.72 -12.38 16.52
N CYS A 204 4.45 -12.07 16.82
CA CYS A 204 4.10 -11.31 18.02
C CYS A 204 4.58 -12.02 19.29
N ILE A 205 4.32 -13.34 19.36
CA ILE A 205 4.71 -14.20 20.50
C ILE A 205 6.22 -14.25 20.63
N ASP A 206 6.93 -14.54 19.56
CA ASP A 206 8.40 -14.68 19.54
C ASP A 206 9.12 -13.40 19.95
N LEU A 207 8.54 -12.24 19.61
CA LEU A 207 9.06 -10.93 19.96
C LEU A 207 8.52 -10.40 21.31
N GLY A 208 7.58 -11.11 21.94
CA GLY A 208 6.96 -10.69 23.21
C GLY A 208 6.13 -9.41 23.08
N LEU A 209 5.55 -9.15 21.90
CA LEU A 209 4.74 -7.96 21.64
C LEU A 209 3.31 -8.20 22.10
N THR A 210 2.77 -7.25 22.88
CA THR A 210 1.41 -7.32 23.44
C THR A 210 0.57 -6.10 23.12
N GLU A 211 1.16 -5.07 22.52
CA GLU A 211 0.44 -3.87 22.10
C GLU A 211 -0.27 -4.13 20.78
N THR A 212 -1.59 -4.03 20.78
CA THR A 212 -2.42 -4.20 19.59
C THR A 212 -2.28 -3.02 18.63
N TYR A 213 -2.40 -3.29 17.33
CA TYR A 213 -2.37 -2.27 16.29
C TYR A 213 -3.67 -2.29 15.49
N ARG A 214 -4.53 -1.27 15.63
CA ARG A 214 -5.81 -1.17 14.91
C ARG A 214 -6.68 -2.44 15.01
N GLY A 215 -6.65 -3.09 16.16
CA GLY A 215 -7.35 -4.36 16.41
C GLY A 215 -6.55 -5.61 16.04
N ALA A 216 -5.45 -5.51 15.30
CA ALA A 216 -4.56 -6.64 15.06
C ALA A 216 -3.80 -7.05 16.32
N PRO A 217 -3.38 -8.32 16.44
CA PRO A 217 -2.76 -8.88 17.64
C PRO A 217 -1.54 -8.12 18.15
N CYS A 218 -0.71 -7.60 17.24
CA CYS A 218 0.41 -6.73 17.61
C CYS A 218 0.85 -5.82 16.47
N LYS A 219 1.76 -4.88 16.75
CA LYS A 219 2.51 -4.12 15.75
C LYS A 219 3.94 -4.66 15.67
N TYR A 220 4.22 -5.57 14.75
CA TYR A 220 5.58 -6.06 14.54
C TYR A 220 6.29 -5.50 13.31
N LEU A 221 5.54 -4.90 12.39
CA LEU A 221 6.12 -4.11 11.31
C LEU A 221 6.37 -2.69 11.82
N ASP A 222 7.60 -2.26 11.72
CA ASP A 222 8.05 -0.89 11.97
C ASP A 222 9.31 -0.69 11.14
N LYS A 223 9.11 -0.42 9.84
CA LYS A 223 10.20 -0.28 8.88
C LYS A 223 10.16 1.10 8.26
N GLY A 224 11.30 1.74 8.22
CA GLY A 224 11.50 3.00 7.53
C GLY A 224 12.73 2.94 6.64
N THR A 225 12.63 3.55 5.46
CA THR A 225 13.76 3.76 4.57
C THR A 225 13.87 5.24 4.31
N LYS A 226 15.06 5.81 4.51
CA LYS A 226 15.38 7.21 4.20
C LYS A 226 16.49 7.22 3.19
N ASP A 227 16.35 8.02 2.17
CA ASP A 227 17.38 8.25 1.17
C ASP A 227 17.53 9.77 0.96
N ASP A 228 18.78 10.25 1.08
CA ASP A 228 19.15 11.65 0.99
C ASP A 228 20.24 11.75 -0.10
N ASP A 229 19.88 12.02 -1.37
CA ASP A 229 20.81 12.25 -2.49
C ASP A 229 20.70 13.68 -3.06
#